data_81150129b65797dac18fc2d97f3c9245
#
_entry.id   81150129b65797dac18fc2d97f3c9245
#
_cell.length_a   1.000
_cell.length_b   1.000
_cell.length_c   1.000
_cell.angle_alpha   90.00
_cell.angle_beta   90.00
_cell.angle_gamma   90.00
#
_symmetry.space_group_name_H-M   'P 1'
#
loop_
_entity.id
_entity.type
_entity.pdbx_description
1 polymer ?
#
loop_
_entity_poly.entity_id
_entity_poly.type
_entity_poly.pdbx_seq_one_letter_code
_entity_poly.pdbx_strand_id
1 'polypeptide(L)'
;MRLKLSWSSLIPPSRLGVPLVFITLLLLAIDANSAAQALPSFARQTGQPCGTCHTDFPGLTPYGRRFKLLGYTAGGGPFQTTPFRPFSYRFQGDPLQPSPSAMPTKAPASAVAPTGQSDLWVPPISFMVVEGFTRTQADQMPPCGPYPCNNNFITSPLSFFWGGAITDHIGAFAQVTYTNAPFGAPNPVDPYATFLWTWDNTDVRYSNSVNIAGTDVIFGITANNNPSVQDVWNTTPAWKFPYASSISAPRPATSTLIDGGFGTGHAIGVGGYLFINDLLYLELAGYRPNSLTAETKLGVDPYSVGMISGVAPYWRIALEPHWGDHYLMVGAYGMQTRLQQWDTSQVDENGFQLPVFLPFTDRFDDTAFDLQYQYRGSNYWFTLRSTYIHEFQRLDTTFNNGGSANPSNVLNTFRLEGSLAYGNDNRVVFTTQYFNTKGSTDSILYQLPSQFDTSPTPAVQNNPDSNGMVFELAYIPFVSSTAPLWPWANARIGLQYTYYNKFDGDTTFAHNNNTLFAYLWFAM
;
A
#
# COMPACT_ATOMS: atom_id res chain seq x y z
N MET A 1 -39.70 -42.84 -33.18
CA MET A 1 -38.26 -42.62 -32.94
C MET A 1 -38.13 -41.42 -32.01
N ARG A 2 -37.95 -41.65 -30.68
CA ARG A 2 -37.84 -40.59 -29.68
C ARG A 2 -36.38 -40.47 -29.29
N LEU A 3 -35.73 -39.37 -29.68
CA LEU A 3 -34.38 -39.01 -29.23
C LEU A 3 -34.46 -38.50 -27.77
N LYS A 4 -33.91 -39.27 -26.84
CA LYS A 4 -33.60 -38.82 -25.48
C LYS A 4 -32.24 -38.12 -25.51
N LEU A 5 -32.22 -36.81 -25.45
CA LEU A 5 -31.00 -36.05 -25.14
C LEU A 5 -30.75 -36.13 -23.63
N SER A 6 -29.72 -36.86 -23.25
CA SER A 6 -29.21 -36.92 -21.87
C SER A 6 -28.24 -35.74 -21.66
N TRP A 7 -28.60 -34.84 -20.75
CA TRP A 7 -27.83 -33.64 -20.38
C TRP A 7 -26.79 -33.90 -19.28
N SER A 8 -26.38 -35.15 -19.06
CA SER A 8 -25.57 -35.52 -17.89
C SER A 8 -24.07 -35.65 -18.12
N SER A 9 -23.50 -35.16 -19.24
CA SER A 9 -22.09 -35.40 -19.56
C SER A 9 -21.20 -34.17 -19.79
N LEU A 10 -21.61 -32.95 -19.39
CA LEU A 10 -20.85 -31.75 -19.74
C LEU A 10 -20.19 -31.00 -18.58
N ILE A 11 -20.40 -31.33 -17.30
CA ILE A 11 -19.73 -30.66 -16.18
C ILE A 11 -19.41 -31.65 -15.06
N PRO A 12 -18.14 -31.91 -14.72
CA PRO A 12 -17.81 -32.75 -13.58
C PRO A 12 -18.22 -32.05 -12.27
N PRO A 13 -18.78 -32.76 -11.28
CA PRO A 13 -19.37 -32.18 -10.06
C PRO A 13 -18.40 -31.41 -9.15
N SER A 14 -17.09 -31.58 -9.36
CA SER A 14 -16.05 -30.83 -8.60
C SER A 14 -15.87 -29.36 -9.02
N ARG A 15 -16.39 -28.93 -10.17
CA ARG A 15 -16.27 -27.56 -10.67
C ARG A 15 -17.45 -26.64 -10.36
N LEU A 16 -18.58 -27.19 -9.91
CA LEU A 16 -19.74 -26.39 -9.51
C LEU A 16 -19.69 -25.92 -8.05
N GLY A 17 -18.87 -26.55 -7.22
CA GLY A 17 -18.77 -26.21 -5.80
C GLY A 17 -18.16 -24.85 -5.54
N VAL A 18 -17.15 -24.46 -6.29
CA VAL A 18 -16.39 -23.20 -6.04
C VAL A 18 -17.22 -21.95 -6.32
N PRO A 19 -17.90 -21.79 -7.49
CA PRO A 19 -18.76 -20.62 -7.69
C PRO A 19 -19.99 -20.62 -6.76
N LEU A 20 -20.51 -21.77 -6.38
CA LEU A 20 -21.66 -21.89 -5.46
C LEU A 20 -21.25 -21.45 -4.03
N VAL A 21 -20.08 -21.86 -3.56
CA VAL A 21 -19.53 -21.43 -2.26
C VAL A 21 -19.27 -19.92 -2.27
N PHE A 22 -18.76 -19.37 -3.37
CA PHE A 22 -18.52 -17.92 -3.50
C PHE A 22 -19.85 -17.14 -3.52
N ILE A 23 -20.85 -17.63 -4.23
CA ILE A 23 -22.20 -17.06 -4.25
C ILE A 23 -22.87 -17.20 -2.88
N THR A 24 -22.70 -18.33 -2.19
CA THR A 24 -23.26 -18.56 -0.85
C THR A 24 -22.57 -17.68 0.20
N LEU A 25 -21.24 -17.50 0.13
CA LEU A 25 -20.50 -16.56 0.98
C LEU A 25 -20.89 -15.10 0.67
N LEU A 26 -21.12 -14.77 -0.59
CA LEU A 26 -21.60 -13.44 -0.99
C LEU A 26 -23.04 -13.21 -0.49
N LEU A 27 -23.94 -14.21 -0.56
CA LEU A 27 -25.30 -14.13 -0.03
C LEU A 27 -25.33 -14.12 1.50
N LEU A 28 -24.46 -14.88 2.17
CA LEU A 28 -24.29 -14.84 3.63
C LEU A 28 -23.71 -13.49 4.11
N ALA A 29 -22.87 -12.83 3.31
CA ALA A 29 -22.41 -11.48 3.59
C ALA A 29 -23.52 -10.41 3.45
N ILE A 30 -24.58 -10.69 2.70
CA ILE A 30 -25.75 -9.80 2.54
C ILE A 30 -26.70 -9.94 3.74
N ASP A 31 -26.82 -11.13 4.33
CA ASP A 31 -27.72 -11.39 5.47
C ASP A 31 -27.04 -11.28 6.84
N ALA A 32 -25.72 -11.23 6.89
CA ALA A 32 -24.99 -10.96 8.13
C ALA A 32 -25.03 -9.46 8.45
N ASN A 33 -25.76 -9.08 9.47
CA ASN A 33 -25.74 -7.74 10.10
C ASN A 33 -24.38 -7.44 10.75
N SER A 34 -23.27 -7.56 10.04
CA SER A 34 -21.88 -7.37 10.52
C SER A 34 -21.06 -6.73 9.42
N ALA A 35 -20.51 -5.84 9.68
CA ALA A 35 -19.73 -4.65 9.76
C ALA A 35 -18.38 -4.60 9.02
N ALA A 36 -18.13 -3.74 8.07
CA ALA A 36 -16.84 -3.59 7.40
C ALA A 36 -16.44 -2.16 6.99
N GLN A 37 -15.15 -1.74 6.93
CA GLN A 37 -14.74 -0.34 6.76
C GLN A 37 -13.31 -0.01 6.38
N ALA A 38 -12.98 1.29 6.23
CA ALA A 38 -11.68 1.94 6.34
C ALA A 38 -11.29 2.03 7.81
N LEU A 39 -9.97 2.09 8.21
CA LEU A 39 -9.64 1.99 9.63
C LEU A 39 -10.76 2.50 10.54
N PRO A 40 -11.54 1.62 11.17
CA PRO A 40 -12.69 1.97 11.99
C PRO A 40 -12.36 2.92 13.10
N SER A 41 -11.14 2.78 13.62
CA SER A 41 -10.65 3.66 14.66
C SER A 41 -10.73 5.13 14.26
N PHE A 42 -10.38 5.50 13.03
CA PHE A 42 -10.50 6.89 12.57
C PHE A 42 -11.95 7.33 12.40
N ALA A 43 -12.83 6.45 11.88
CA ALA A 43 -14.25 6.76 11.78
C ALA A 43 -14.90 6.89 13.16
N ARG A 44 -14.53 6.03 14.13
CA ARG A 44 -14.97 6.14 15.53
C ARG A 44 -14.44 7.41 16.19
N GLN A 45 -13.16 7.76 15.96
CA GLN A 45 -12.53 8.95 16.50
C GLN A 45 -13.17 10.23 15.97
N THR A 46 -13.42 10.32 14.66
CA THR A 46 -13.85 11.56 14.01
C THR A 46 -15.36 11.71 13.89
N GLY A 47 -16.10 10.61 13.99
CA GLY A 47 -17.54 10.59 13.67
C GLY A 47 -17.85 10.83 12.19
N GLN A 48 -16.83 10.77 11.31
CA GLN A 48 -16.98 11.04 9.89
C GLN A 48 -17.20 9.74 9.11
N PRO A 49 -18.10 9.75 8.10
CA PRO A 49 -18.27 8.60 7.21
C PRO A 49 -17.01 8.38 6.35
N CYS A 50 -16.80 7.13 5.93
CA CYS A 50 -15.61 6.74 5.16
C CYS A 50 -15.44 7.58 3.88
N GLY A 51 -16.53 7.95 3.23
CA GLY A 51 -16.54 8.79 2.03
C GLY A 51 -16.07 10.23 2.21
N THR A 52 -15.97 10.72 3.46
CA THR A 52 -15.39 12.03 3.74
C THR A 52 -13.88 12.01 3.52
N CYS A 53 -13.20 10.94 3.96
CA CYS A 53 -11.76 10.81 3.88
C CYS A 53 -11.28 10.06 2.63
N HIS A 54 -12.14 9.25 2.00
CA HIS A 54 -11.75 8.35 0.91
C HIS A 54 -12.55 8.57 -0.37
N THR A 55 -11.87 8.60 -1.51
CA THR A 55 -12.48 8.58 -2.84
C THR A 55 -12.94 7.18 -3.19
N ASP A 56 -12.04 6.24 -3.10
CA ASP A 56 -12.14 4.83 -3.48
C ASP A 56 -11.35 3.96 -2.49
N PHE A 57 -11.63 4.00 -1.24
CA PHE A 57 -10.84 3.38 -0.17
C PHE A 57 -9.72 2.42 -0.66
N PRO A 58 -8.46 2.64 -0.30
CA PRO A 58 -7.92 3.62 0.67
C PRO A 58 -7.51 4.98 0.05
N GLY A 59 -7.80 5.26 -1.21
CA GLY A 59 -7.49 6.55 -1.84
C GLY A 59 -8.07 7.74 -1.07
N LEU A 60 -7.28 8.80 -0.85
CA LEU A 60 -7.64 9.92 0.01
C LEU A 60 -8.27 11.08 -0.77
N THR A 61 -9.32 11.68 -0.19
CA THR A 61 -9.84 13.00 -0.56
C THR A 61 -8.92 14.10 -0.03
N PRO A 62 -9.08 15.37 -0.46
CA PRO A 62 -8.38 16.50 0.16
C PRO A 62 -8.56 16.57 1.68
N TYR A 63 -9.76 16.27 2.18
CA TYR A 63 -10.05 16.18 3.60
C TYR A 63 -9.25 15.06 4.28
N GLY A 64 -9.20 13.86 3.70
CA GLY A 64 -8.43 12.73 4.23
C GLY A 64 -6.92 13.03 4.26
N ARG A 65 -6.41 13.75 3.25
CA ARG A 65 -5.01 14.22 3.23
C ARG A 65 -4.70 15.17 4.37
N ARG A 66 -5.56 16.17 4.57
CA ARG A 66 -5.39 17.14 5.66
C ARG A 66 -5.48 16.45 7.04
N PHE A 67 -6.39 15.49 7.22
CA PHE A 67 -6.48 14.69 8.44
C PHE A 67 -5.16 13.96 8.76
N LYS A 68 -4.54 13.33 7.76
CA LYS A 68 -3.24 12.67 7.91
C LYS A 68 -2.13 13.67 8.21
N LEU A 69 -2.09 14.82 7.53
CA LEU A 69 -1.11 15.89 7.77
C LEU A 69 -1.25 16.52 9.16
N LEU A 70 -2.45 16.54 9.72
CA LEU A 70 -2.72 16.96 11.11
C LEU A 70 -2.46 15.84 12.13
N GLY A 71 -1.65 14.84 11.78
CA GLY A 71 -1.20 13.79 12.67
C GLY A 71 -2.31 12.88 13.17
N TYR A 72 -3.35 12.65 12.37
CA TYR A 72 -4.50 11.81 12.74
C TYR A 72 -5.29 12.33 13.95
N THR A 73 -5.15 13.62 14.31
CA THR A 73 -5.73 14.21 15.52
C THR A 73 -6.99 15.02 15.26
N ALA A 74 -7.50 15.04 14.03
CA ALA A 74 -8.65 15.84 13.60
C ALA A 74 -8.48 17.37 13.73
N GLY A 75 -7.24 17.87 13.77
CA GLY A 75 -6.94 19.30 13.67
C GLY A 75 -6.70 20.03 14.97
N GLY A 76 -6.28 19.32 16.04
CA GLY A 76 -5.76 19.97 17.25
C GLY A 76 -6.82 20.74 18.03
N GLY A 77 -7.93 20.13 18.33
CA GLY A 77 -8.85 20.61 19.35
C GLY A 77 -8.41 20.13 20.73
N PRO A 78 -8.80 20.79 21.84
CA PRO A 78 -8.45 20.33 23.15
C PRO A 78 -8.94 18.91 23.36
N PHE A 79 -8.02 18.04 23.78
CA PHE A 79 -8.31 16.65 24.12
C PHE A 79 -9.43 16.62 25.15
N GLN A 80 -10.61 16.21 24.75
CA GLN A 80 -11.68 16.01 25.70
C GLN A 80 -11.37 14.70 26.45
N THR A 81 -11.12 14.80 27.73
CA THR A 81 -10.74 13.72 28.66
C THR A 81 -11.78 12.61 28.80
N THR A 82 -12.88 12.67 28.08
CA THR A 82 -13.84 11.59 27.95
C THR A 82 -13.49 10.75 26.72
N PRO A 83 -13.11 9.49 26.87
CA PRO A 83 -12.91 8.60 25.74
C PRO A 83 -14.19 8.58 24.90
N PHE A 84 -14.04 8.70 23.59
CA PHE A 84 -15.13 8.55 22.63
C PHE A 84 -16.28 9.59 22.65
N ARG A 85 -15.95 10.88 22.56
CA ARG A 85 -16.89 11.77 21.90
C ARG A 85 -16.54 11.83 20.42
N PRO A 86 -17.47 11.58 19.49
CA PRO A 86 -17.26 11.83 18.08
C PRO A 86 -16.90 13.31 17.93
N PHE A 87 -15.69 13.61 17.42
CA PHE A 87 -15.28 14.98 17.14
C PHE A 87 -16.13 15.52 16.01
N SER A 88 -17.01 16.44 16.31
CA SER A 88 -17.77 17.20 15.31
C SER A 88 -16.97 18.40 14.78
N TYR A 89 -15.65 18.24 14.55
CA TYR A 89 -14.86 19.26 13.91
C TYR A 89 -15.04 19.19 12.40
N ARG A 90 -15.54 20.28 11.85
CA ARG A 90 -15.53 20.53 10.43
C ARG A 90 -14.22 21.21 10.10
N PHE A 91 -13.40 20.58 9.27
CA PHE A 91 -12.19 21.21 8.76
C PHE A 91 -12.57 22.34 7.81
N GLN A 92 -11.78 23.41 7.85
CA GLN A 92 -11.84 24.45 6.84
C GLN A 92 -11.41 23.81 5.51
N GLY A 93 -12.28 23.80 4.52
CA GLY A 93 -12.07 23.09 3.25
C GLY A 93 -12.75 21.73 3.15
N ASP A 94 -13.69 21.38 4.05
CA ASP A 94 -14.56 20.23 3.87
C ASP A 94 -15.29 20.33 2.52
N PRO A 95 -14.98 19.44 1.55
CA PRO A 95 -15.60 19.50 0.22
C PRO A 95 -17.10 19.20 0.23
N LEU A 96 -17.68 18.76 1.35
CA LEU A 96 -19.11 18.51 1.52
C LEU A 96 -19.88 19.75 1.99
N GLN A 97 -19.22 20.90 2.18
CA GLN A 97 -19.89 22.14 2.60
C GLN A 97 -19.56 23.32 1.69
N PRO A 98 -20.53 24.20 1.40
CA PRO A 98 -20.23 25.48 0.78
C PRO A 98 -19.27 26.28 1.68
N SER A 99 -18.31 26.95 1.08
CA SER A 99 -17.26 27.75 1.71
C SER A 99 -17.81 28.59 2.88
N PRO A 100 -17.39 28.38 4.13
CA PRO A 100 -17.90 29.20 5.21
C PRO A 100 -17.13 30.52 5.26
N SER A 101 -17.77 31.59 4.94
CA SER A 101 -17.24 32.94 5.16
C SER A 101 -17.19 33.36 6.64
N ALA A 102 -17.45 32.50 7.58
CA ALA A 102 -17.24 32.72 9.01
C ALA A 102 -17.20 31.38 9.77
N MET A 103 -16.07 31.03 10.34
CA MET A 103 -16.04 30.00 11.39
C MET A 103 -16.57 30.58 12.70
N PRO A 104 -17.48 29.87 13.41
CA PRO A 104 -17.73 30.17 14.80
C PRO A 104 -16.51 29.79 15.63
N THR A 105 -15.95 30.72 16.37
CA THR A 105 -14.80 30.56 17.27
C THR A 105 -15.12 29.70 18.52
N LYS A 106 -16.28 29.05 18.56
CA LYS A 106 -16.68 28.09 19.58
C LYS A 106 -17.47 26.95 18.97
N ALA A 107 -17.05 25.72 19.24
CA ALA A 107 -17.85 24.54 18.93
C ALA A 107 -19.26 24.69 19.54
N PRO A 108 -20.33 24.41 18.76
CA PRO A 108 -21.66 24.37 19.33
C PRO A 108 -21.74 23.25 20.36
N ALA A 109 -22.18 23.58 21.57
CA ALA A 109 -22.28 22.67 22.72
C ALA A 109 -23.36 21.57 22.57
N SER A 110 -23.85 21.31 21.38
CA SER A 110 -24.91 20.34 21.11
C SER A 110 -24.68 19.51 19.83
N ALA A 111 -23.61 18.72 19.83
CA ALA A 111 -23.68 17.47 19.09
C ALA A 111 -24.28 16.44 20.07
N VAL A 112 -25.58 16.19 19.92
CA VAL A 112 -26.28 15.14 20.69
C VAL A 112 -25.59 13.81 20.31
N ALA A 113 -24.83 13.25 21.26
CA ALA A 113 -24.39 11.87 21.15
C ALA A 113 -25.63 10.99 20.95
N PRO A 114 -25.57 9.93 20.11
CA PRO A 114 -26.66 8.99 20.05
C PRO A 114 -26.94 8.48 21.48
N THR A 115 -28.11 8.78 21.98
CA THR A 115 -28.57 8.36 23.30
C THR A 115 -28.59 6.84 23.31
N GLY A 116 -27.62 6.22 24.01
CA GLY A 116 -27.56 4.76 24.16
C GLY A 116 -26.21 4.11 23.99
N GLN A 117 -25.13 4.84 23.67
CA GLN A 117 -23.79 4.26 23.71
C GLN A 117 -23.28 4.22 25.16
N SER A 118 -22.97 3.02 25.63
CA SER A 118 -22.28 2.77 26.88
C SER A 118 -20.95 3.52 26.93
N ASP A 119 -20.57 4.04 28.11
CA ASP A 119 -19.27 4.68 28.39
C ASP A 119 -18.07 3.72 28.29
N LEU A 120 -18.18 2.69 27.48
CA LEU A 120 -17.11 1.71 27.26
C LEU A 120 -15.99 2.33 26.41
N TRP A 121 -14.80 2.36 26.99
CA TRP A 121 -13.60 2.71 26.24
C TRP A 121 -13.34 1.68 25.14
N VAL A 122 -13.35 2.11 23.89
CA VAL A 122 -12.99 1.29 22.73
C VAL A 122 -11.59 1.70 22.29
N PRO A 123 -10.61 0.80 22.33
CA PRO A 123 -9.25 1.14 21.92
C PRO A 123 -9.19 1.52 20.43
N PRO A 124 -8.24 2.38 20.04
CA PRO A 124 -8.07 2.81 18.63
C PRO A 124 -7.41 1.70 17.79
N ILE A 125 -7.95 0.50 17.89
CA ILE A 125 -7.50 -0.71 17.19
C ILE A 125 -8.44 -1.00 16.04
N SER A 126 -7.88 -1.45 14.95
CA SER A 126 -8.59 -1.93 13.76
C SER A 126 -7.97 -3.23 13.28
N PHE A 127 -8.75 -3.98 12.53
CA PHE A 127 -8.37 -5.27 11.98
C PHE A 127 -8.68 -5.28 10.50
N MET A 128 -7.88 -5.99 9.70
CA MET A 128 -8.08 -6.14 8.27
C MET A 128 -7.74 -7.57 7.84
N VAL A 129 -8.52 -8.10 6.91
CA VAL A 129 -8.22 -9.35 6.23
C VAL A 129 -8.51 -9.20 4.75
N VAL A 130 -7.68 -9.83 3.92
CA VAL A 130 -7.94 -9.99 2.50
C VAL A 130 -8.02 -11.48 2.19
N GLU A 131 -9.17 -11.91 1.70
CA GLU A 131 -9.40 -13.23 1.14
C GLU A 131 -9.39 -13.12 -0.38
N GLY A 132 -8.60 -13.95 -1.05
CA GLY A 132 -8.46 -13.82 -2.48
C GLY A 132 -8.28 -15.12 -3.24
N PHE A 133 -8.93 -15.20 -4.40
CA PHE A 133 -8.72 -16.25 -5.39
C PHE A 133 -7.83 -15.72 -6.51
N THR A 134 -6.77 -16.46 -6.81
CA THR A 134 -5.80 -16.12 -7.84
C THR A 134 -5.77 -17.19 -8.93
N ARG A 135 -5.87 -16.75 -10.18
CA ARG A 135 -5.66 -17.58 -11.36
C ARG A 135 -4.70 -16.90 -12.32
N THR A 136 -3.63 -17.59 -12.68
CA THR A 136 -2.69 -17.18 -13.74
C THR A 136 -3.05 -17.82 -15.08
N GLN A 137 -2.63 -17.21 -16.18
CA GLN A 137 -2.91 -17.71 -17.54
C GLN A 137 -2.30 -19.10 -17.75
N ALA A 138 -1.09 -19.33 -17.29
CA ALA A 138 -0.44 -20.63 -17.25
C ALA A 138 -0.15 -21.04 -15.80
N ASP A 139 -0.03 -22.34 -15.55
CA ASP A 139 0.42 -22.83 -14.25
C ASP A 139 1.87 -22.39 -14.01
N GLN A 140 2.14 -21.86 -12.81
CA GLN A 140 3.48 -21.42 -12.46
C GLN A 140 4.42 -22.62 -12.33
N MET A 141 5.69 -22.40 -12.62
CA MET A 141 6.70 -23.49 -12.57
C MET A 141 6.99 -23.89 -11.13
N PRO A 142 7.11 -25.22 -10.85
CA PRO A 142 7.53 -25.71 -9.54
C PRO A 142 8.95 -25.24 -9.15
N PRO A 143 9.21 -25.07 -7.84
CA PRO A 143 8.36 -25.40 -6.70
C PRO A 143 7.33 -24.31 -6.38
N CYS A 144 6.05 -24.68 -6.34
CA CYS A 144 4.95 -23.75 -6.01
C CYS A 144 4.66 -23.71 -4.50
N GLY A 145 5.59 -24.21 -3.68
CA GLY A 145 5.42 -24.32 -2.24
C GLY A 145 4.30 -25.29 -1.85
N PRO A 146 3.61 -25.04 -0.73
CA PRO A 146 2.52 -25.89 -0.26
C PRO A 146 1.20 -25.71 -1.04
N TYR A 147 1.16 -24.77 -2.01
CA TYR A 147 -0.03 -24.47 -2.79
C TYR A 147 0.07 -25.05 -4.21
N PRO A 148 -1.07 -25.29 -4.88
CA PRO A 148 -1.08 -25.58 -6.30
C PRO A 148 -0.38 -24.48 -7.11
N CYS A 149 0.22 -24.83 -8.23
CA CYS A 149 0.90 -23.87 -9.11
C CYS A 149 -0.07 -22.89 -9.80
N ASN A 150 -1.37 -23.04 -9.59
CA ASN A 150 -2.42 -22.15 -10.10
C ASN A 150 -3.73 -22.33 -9.30
N ASN A 151 -4.69 -21.45 -9.51
CA ASN A 151 -6.04 -21.51 -8.92
C ASN A 151 -6.01 -21.55 -7.38
N ASN A 152 -5.26 -20.64 -6.79
CA ASN A 152 -5.06 -20.56 -5.35
C ASN A 152 -6.14 -19.70 -4.69
N PHE A 153 -6.64 -20.17 -3.52
CA PHE A 153 -7.45 -19.38 -2.61
C PHE A 153 -6.63 -19.17 -1.33
N ILE A 154 -6.32 -17.91 -1.02
CA ILE A 154 -5.38 -17.57 0.06
C ILE A 154 -5.88 -16.38 0.86
N THR A 155 -5.84 -16.52 2.19
CA THR A 155 -6.02 -15.43 3.15
C THR A 155 -4.69 -14.68 3.26
N SER A 156 -4.60 -13.47 2.71
CA SER A 156 -3.41 -12.62 2.87
C SER A 156 -3.63 -11.23 2.27
N PRO A 157 -3.25 -10.15 3.00
CA PRO A 157 -2.76 -10.14 4.37
C PRO A 157 -3.87 -10.19 5.43
N LEU A 158 -3.47 -10.52 6.66
CA LEU A 158 -4.23 -10.30 7.88
C LEU A 158 -3.48 -9.23 8.68
N SER A 159 -4.10 -8.11 9.00
CA SER A 159 -3.39 -7.01 9.68
C SER A 159 -4.15 -6.50 10.89
N PHE A 160 -3.40 -6.15 11.92
CA PHE A 160 -3.86 -5.34 13.04
C PHE A 160 -3.29 -3.93 12.93
N PHE A 161 -4.11 -2.96 13.29
CA PHE A 161 -3.73 -1.57 13.26
C PHE A 161 -3.98 -0.91 14.60
N TRP A 162 -3.08 -0.01 14.96
CA TRP A 162 -3.33 1.07 15.89
C TRP A 162 -3.45 2.35 15.07
N GLY A 163 -4.60 3.03 15.10
CA GLY A 163 -4.80 4.24 14.31
C GLY A 163 -5.65 5.25 15.08
N GLY A 164 -5.05 6.37 15.48
CA GLY A 164 -5.76 7.43 16.18
C GLY A 164 -4.89 8.46 16.84
N ALA A 165 -5.55 9.48 17.41
CA ALA A 165 -4.94 10.49 18.23
C ALA A 165 -4.43 9.87 19.56
N ILE A 166 -3.21 10.24 19.95
CA ILE A 166 -2.61 9.96 21.27
C ILE A 166 -2.79 11.18 22.16
N THR A 167 -2.57 12.38 21.61
CA THR A 167 -2.84 13.68 22.23
C THR A 167 -3.49 14.60 21.21
N ASP A 168 -3.73 15.86 21.54
CA ASP A 168 -4.28 16.87 20.62
C ASP A 168 -3.37 17.12 19.40
N HIS A 169 -2.09 16.84 19.54
CA HIS A 169 -1.06 17.11 18.55
C HIS A 169 -0.25 15.89 18.13
N ILE A 170 -0.43 14.75 18.80
CA ILE A 170 0.29 13.52 18.49
C ILE A 170 -0.72 12.44 18.13
N GLY A 171 -0.55 11.84 16.99
CA GLY A 171 -1.29 10.66 16.60
C GLY A 171 -0.40 9.65 15.90
N ALA A 172 -0.92 8.46 15.74
CA ALA A 172 -0.19 7.34 15.17
C ALA A 172 -1.05 6.52 14.22
N PHE A 173 -0.37 5.92 13.26
CA PHE A 173 -0.80 4.80 12.46
C PHE A 173 0.29 3.73 12.59
N ALA A 174 -0.06 2.56 13.05
CA ALA A 174 0.88 1.43 13.14
C ALA A 174 0.18 0.16 12.66
N GLN A 175 0.88 -0.65 11.91
CA GLN A 175 0.40 -1.88 11.29
C GLN A 175 1.33 -3.03 11.62
N VAL A 176 0.74 -4.17 12.02
CA VAL A 176 1.42 -5.46 12.13
C VAL A 176 0.67 -6.43 11.24
N THR A 177 1.39 -7.10 10.35
CA THR A 177 0.79 -7.91 9.30
C THR A 177 1.22 -9.38 9.44
N TYR A 178 0.24 -10.27 9.45
CA TYR A 178 0.42 -11.70 9.27
C TYR A 178 0.30 -12.01 7.78
N THR A 179 1.34 -12.57 7.22
CA THR A 179 1.32 -13.06 5.85
C THR A 179 1.41 -14.58 5.86
N ASN A 180 0.36 -15.22 5.35
CA ASN A 180 0.42 -16.63 5.03
C ASN A 180 1.17 -16.78 3.69
N ALA A 181 2.43 -16.35 3.68
CA ALA A 181 3.26 -16.49 2.49
C ALA A 181 3.52 -18.00 2.27
N PRO A 182 3.23 -18.53 1.08
CA PRO A 182 3.55 -19.92 0.74
C PRO A 182 5.05 -20.19 0.82
N PHE A 183 5.84 -19.17 0.88
CA PHE A 183 7.28 -19.15 0.90
C PHE A 183 7.79 -18.32 2.08
N GLY A 184 7.29 -18.58 3.29
CA GLY A 184 7.98 -18.07 4.45
C GLY A 184 9.43 -18.51 4.32
N ALA A 185 10.31 -17.58 3.89
CA ALA A 185 11.72 -17.86 3.88
C ALA A 185 12.07 -18.32 5.30
N PRO A 186 12.71 -19.46 5.46
CA PRO A 186 13.15 -19.86 6.78
C PRO A 186 13.98 -18.71 7.33
N ASN A 187 13.72 -18.34 8.59
CA ASN A 187 14.52 -17.34 9.27
C ASN A 187 15.99 -17.76 9.12
N PRO A 188 16.85 -16.95 8.49
CA PRO A 188 18.25 -17.34 8.33
C PRO A 188 19.01 -17.48 9.66
N VAL A 189 18.45 -16.96 10.76
CA VAL A 189 18.96 -17.13 12.13
C VAL A 189 18.36 -18.36 12.81
N ASP A 190 17.15 -18.77 12.42
CA ASP A 190 16.47 -19.98 12.89
C ASP A 190 15.62 -20.55 11.74
N PRO A 191 16.07 -21.62 11.06
CA PRO A 191 15.35 -22.20 9.91
C PRO A 191 14.00 -22.81 10.29
N TYR A 192 13.69 -22.95 11.57
CA TYR A 192 12.40 -23.42 12.06
C TYR A 192 11.46 -22.28 12.44
N ALA A 193 11.96 -21.05 12.52
CA ALA A 193 11.14 -19.87 12.75
C ALA A 193 10.67 -19.30 11.41
N THR A 194 9.38 -19.35 11.17
CA THR A 194 8.75 -18.62 10.08
C THR A 194 8.30 -17.25 10.61
N PHE A 195 8.64 -16.17 9.90
CA PHE A 195 8.13 -14.84 10.21
C PHE A 195 6.65 -14.77 9.80
N LEU A 196 5.76 -15.15 10.71
CA LEU A 196 4.32 -15.12 10.45
C LEU A 196 3.73 -13.72 10.69
N TRP A 197 4.25 -13.00 11.69
CA TRP A 197 3.86 -11.64 12.04
C TRP A 197 5.03 -10.71 11.83
N THR A 198 4.83 -9.69 11.00
CA THR A 198 5.85 -8.71 10.65
C THR A 198 5.40 -7.30 10.97
N TRP A 199 6.32 -6.48 11.42
CA TRP A 199 6.13 -5.04 11.53
C TRP A 199 5.98 -4.45 10.13
N ASP A 200 4.84 -3.80 9.89
CA ASP A 200 4.49 -3.19 8.63
C ASP A 200 4.45 -1.66 8.77
N ASN A 201 3.79 -0.95 7.87
CA ASN A 201 3.79 0.50 7.82
C ASN A 201 3.46 1.14 9.18
N THR A 202 4.34 2.02 9.64
CA THR A 202 4.19 2.74 10.89
C THR A 202 4.57 4.20 10.72
N ASP A 203 3.71 5.09 11.21
CA ASP A 203 3.86 6.53 11.14
C ASP A 203 3.33 7.19 12.41
N VAL A 204 4.20 7.79 13.18
CA VAL A 204 3.85 8.56 14.38
C VAL A 204 4.14 10.03 14.08
N ARG A 205 3.15 10.90 14.27
CA ARG A 205 3.26 12.32 13.96
C ARG A 205 2.96 13.19 15.15
N TYR A 206 3.81 14.19 15.33
CA TYR A 206 3.45 15.43 16.00
C TYR A 206 3.08 16.44 14.92
N SER A 207 1.95 17.12 15.05
CA SER A 207 1.55 18.18 14.12
C SER A 207 0.81 19.30 14.82
N ASN A 208 0.87 20.48 14.21
CA ASN A 208 0.10 21.64 14.62
C ASN A 208 -0.21 22.50 13.40
N SER A 209 -1.17 23.40 13.53
CA SER A 209 -1.47 24.43 12.53
C SER A 209 -1.45 25.81 13.18
N VAL A 210 -0.90 26.77 12.46
CA VAL A 210 -0.84 28.17 12.88
C VAL A 210 -1.25 29.07 11.72
N ASN A 211 -1.86 30.21 12.04
CA ASN A 211 -2.11 31.25 11.05
C ASN A 211 -1.09 32.38 11.23
N ILE A 212 -0.24 32.58 10.23
CA ILE A 212 0.80 33.62 10.23
C ILE A 212 0.43 34.67 9.19
N ALA A 213 0.00 35.84 9.64
CA ALA A 213 -0.38 36.96 8.77
C ALA A 213 -1.41 36.58 7.68
N GLY A 214 -2.39 35.76 8.00
CA GLY A 214 -3.42 35.28 7.06
C GLY A 214 -3.05 34.02 6.27
N THR A 215 -1.83 33.50 6.46
CA THR A 215 -1.33 32.27 5.83
C THR A 215 -1.55 31.09 6.78
N ASP A 216 -2.32 30.09 6.38
CA ASP A 216 -2.45 28.84 7.14
C ASP A 216 -1.23 27.96 6.92
N VAL A 217 -0.59 27.52 7.99
CA VAL A 217 0.60 26.69 7.94
C VAL A 217 0.40 25.48 8.84
N ILE A 218 0.29 24.29 8.23
CA ILE A 218 0.41 23.03 8.95
C ILE A 218 1.88 22.65 8.96
N PHE A 219 2.40 22.29 10.14
CA PHE A 219 3.74 21.76 10.28
C PHE A 219 3.74 20.53 11.17
N GLY A 220 4.67 19.63 10.94
CA GLY A 220 4.78 18.44 11.75
C GLY A 220 6.13 17.76 11.68
N ILE A 221 6.32 16.85 12.62
CA ILE A 221 7.43 15.90 12.66
C ILE A 221 6.84 14.51 12.54
N THR A 222 7.42 13.67 11.69
CA THR A 222 7.05 12.27 11.49
C THR A 222 8.20 11.37 11.93
N ALA A 223 7.89 10.29 12.63
CA ALA A 223 8.77 9.16 12.85
C ALA A 223 8.11 7.93 12.22
N ASN A 224 8.78 7.32 11.25
CA ASN A 224 8.19 6.24 10.47
C ASN A 224 9.24 5.19 10.05
N ASN A 225 8.76 4.07 9.49
CA ASN A 225 9.63 2.95 9.10
C ASN A 225 9.67 2.70 7.59
N ASN A 226 9.23 3.68 6.79
CA ASN A 226 9.20 3.54 5.34
C ASN A 226 9.30 4.92 4.68
N PRO A 227 10.20 5.14 3.71
CA PRO A 227 10.38 6.43 3.05
C PRO A 227 9.12 7.03 2.40
N SER A 228 8.11 6.20 2.10
CA SER A 228 6.88 6.66 1.43
C SER A 228 5.62 6.58 2.30
N VAL A 229 5.72 6.17 3.57
CA VAL A 229 4.55 6.02 4.45
C VAL A 229 3.87 7.36 4.75
N GLN A 230 4.62 8.45 4.75
CA GLN A 230 4.15 9.81 5.00
C GLN A 230 3.31 10.41 3.85
N ASP A 231 3.43 9.89 2.64
CA ASP A 231 2.68 10.36 1.48
C ASP A 231 1.16 10.43 1.73
N VAL A 232 0.54 11.47 1.22
CA VAL A 232 -0.90 11.71 1.35
C VAL A 232 -1.64 11.66 0.00
N TRP A 233 -0.93 11.58 -1.13
CA TRP A 233 -1.53 11.59 -2.48
C TRP A 233 -1.69 10.21 -3.10
N ASN A 234 -1.26 9.15 -2.42
CA ASN A 234 -1.32 7.77 -2.92
C ASN A 234 -0.55 7.55 -4.24
N THR A 235 0.54 8.27 -4.42
CA THR A 235 1.42 8.20 -5.59
C THR A 235 2.71 7.42 -5.32
N THR A 236 3.06 7.24 -4.05
CA THR A 236 4.26 6.54 -3.61
C THR A 236 3.98 5.08 -3.24
N PRO A 237 5.01 4.25 -3.11
CA PRO A 237 4.88 2.80 -2.97
C PRO A 237 3.98 2.31 -1.84
N ALA A 238 4.02 2.93 -0.67
CA ALA A 238 3.26 2.47 0.49
C ALA A 238 1.74 2.52 0.28
N TRP A 239 1.26 3.47 -0.52
CA TRP A 239 -0.17 3.77 -0.65
C TRP A 239 -0.70 3.74 -2.08
N LYS A 240 0.15 3.39 -3.06
CA LYS A 240 -0.23 3.36 -4.48
C LYS A 240 -1.19 2.22 -4.82
N PHE A 241 -1.87 2.37 -5.94
CA PHE A 241 -2.62 1.27 -6.58
C PHE A 241 -1.64 0.25 -7.23
N PRO A 242 -1.96 -1.05 -7.26
CA PRO A 242 -3.14 -1.71 -6.70
C PRO A 242 -3.11 -1.80 -5.16
N TYR A 243 -4.24 -1.47 -4.53
CA TYR A 243 -4.34 -1.45 -3.07
C TYR A 243 -4.41 -2.85 -2.44
N ALA A 244 -4.87 -3.84 -3.19
CA ALA A 244 -4.80 -5.25 -2.85
C ALA A 244 -4.17 -6.01 -4.01
N SER A 245 -3.33 -6.97 -3.72
CA SER A 245 -2.69 -7.81 -4.74
C SER A 245 -2.52 -9.23 -4.21
N SER A 246 -2.58 -10.20 -5.12
CA SER A 246 -2.33 -11.61 -4.75
C SER A 246 -0.87 -11.82 -4.36
N ILE A 247 -0.64 -12.57 -3.30
CA ILE A 247 0.72 -13.01 -2.91
C ILE A 247 1.22 -14.19 -3.74
N SER A 248 0.33 -14.93 -4.40
CA SER A 248 0.66 -16.04 -5.29
C SER A 248 0.75 -15.64 -6.77
N ALA A 249 0.47 -14.38 -7.10
CA ALA A 249 0.64 -13.88 -8.46
C ALA A 249 2.11 -13.63 -8.77
N PRO A 250 2.58 -13.94 -10.00
CA PRO A 250 3.92 -13.56 -10.43
C PRO A 250 4.09 -12.05 -10.40
N ARG A 251 5.28 -11.61 -10.03
CA ARG A 251 5.67 -10.19 -9.99
C ARG A 251 6.99 -10.02 -10.68
N PRO A 252 7.21 -8.92 -11.41
CA PRO A 252 8.53 -8.59 -11.92
C PRO A 252 9.59 -8.62 -10.81
N ALA A 253 10.75 -9.21 -11.10
CA ALA A 253 11.81 -9.45 -10.14
C ALA A 253 12.47 -8.15 -9.65
N THR A 254 12.36 -7.06 -10.43
CA THR A 254 13.11 -5.82 -10.21
C THR A 254 12.18 -4.63 -10.02
N SER A 255 12.47 -3.81 -9.01
CA SER A 255 11.86 -2.50 -8.76
C SER A 255 12.94 -1.51 -8.30
N THR A 256 12.72 -0.20 -8.47
CA THR A 256 13.57 0.83 -7.88
C THR A 256 13.56 0.70 -6.36
N LEU A 257 14.62 1.16 -5.69
CA LEU A 257 14.78 0.99 -4.25
C LEU A 257 13.60 1.63 -3.49
N ILE A 258 13.24 2.86 -3.84
CA ILE A 258 12.10 3.55 -3.21
C ILE A 258 10.74 2.94 -3.59
N ASP A 259 10.64 2.23 -4.72
CA ASP A 259 9.39 1.62 -5.20
C ASP A 259 9.16 0.17 -4.73
N GLY A 260 9.87 -0.29 -3.76
CA GLY A 260 9.66 -1.59 -3.15
C GLY A 260 10.92 -2.41 -2.92
N GLY A 261 12.06 -1.98 -3.43
CA GLY A 261 13.34 -2.67 -3.20
C GLY A 261 13.89 -2.49 -1.79
N PHE A 262 13.28 -1.62 -0.97
CA PHE A 262 13.76 -1.33 0.37
C PHE A 262 13.11 -2.20 1.47
N GLY A 263 11.86 -2.60 1.28
CA GLY A 263 11.09 -3.33 2.29
C GLY A 263 10.65 -2.50 3.50
N THR A 264 9.58 -2.90 4.15
CA THR A 264 9.09 -2.29 5.40
C THR A 264 9.83 -2.87 6.60
N GLY A 265 10.16 -2.04 7.58
CA GLY A 265 10.78 -2.48 8.83
C GLY A 265 12.31 -2.52 8.85
N HIS A 266 12.99 -2.38 7.70
CA HIS A 266 14.46 -2.34 7.62
C HIS A 266 15.05 -0.98 7.99
N ALA A 267 14.22 0.07 8.01
CA ALA A 267 14.65 1.43 8.33
C ALA A 267 13.77 2.07 9.38
N ILE A 268 14.35 3.04 10.07
CA ILE A 268 13.63 4.01 10.89
C ILE A 268 14.03 5.39 10.40
N GLY A 269 13.02 6.22 10.10
CA GLY A 269 13.19 7.60 9.65
C GLY A 269 12.56 8.60 10.59
N VAL A 270 13.17 9.77 10.64
CA VAL A 270 12.59 10.95 11.27
C VAL A 270 12.68 12.11 10.28
N GLY A 271 11.57 12.84 10.14
CA GLY A 271 11.49 13.97 9.24
C GLY A 271 10.57 15.07 9.73
N GLY A 272 10.61 16.19 9.05
CA GLY A 272 9.71 17.31 9.27
C GLY A 272 9.06 17.74 7.96
N TYR A 273 7.83 18.24 8.05
CA TYR A 273 7.07 18.72 6.89
C TYR A 273 6.34 20.03 7.19
N LEU A 274 6.07 20.76 6.11
CA LEU A 274 5.27 21.97 6.07
C LEU A 274 4.21 21.84 4.97
N PHE A 275 2.99 22.31 5.24
CA PHE A 275 1.97 22.48 4.22
C PHE A 275 1.35 23.88 4.36
N ILE A 276 1.59 24.72 3.38
CA ILE A 276 1.36 26.17 3.43
C ILE A 276 0.16 26.51 2.54
N ASN A 277 -0.89 27.09 3.11
CA ASN A 277 -2.14 27.49 2.43
C ASN A 277 -2.80 26.37 1.62
N ASP A 278 -2.68 25.11 2.07
CA ASP A 278 -3.13 23.94 1.32
C ASP A 278 -2.57 23.89 -0.13
N LEU A 279 -1.43 24.57 -0.39
CA LEU A 279 -0.85 24.73 -1.71
C LEU A 279 0.57 24.18 -1.80
N LEU A 280 1.48 24.58 -0.93
CA LEU A 280 2.89 24.20 -0.99
C LEU A 280 3.23 23.21 0.12
N TYR A 281 3.63 22.01 -0.27
CA TYR A 281 4.15 20.99 0.63
C TYR A 281 5.65 20.85 0.51
N LEU A 282 6.31 20.80 1.65
CA LEU A 282 7.77 20.57 1.77
C LEU A 282 8.01 19.51 2.83
N GLU A 283 8.93 18.59 2.56
CA GLU A 283 9.33 17.55 3.51
C GLU A 283 10.81 17.21 3.37
N LEU A 284 11.45 16.98 4.52
CA LEU A 284 12.79 16.44 4.63
C LEU A 284 12.82 15.36 5.72
N ALA A 285 13.42 14.21 5.43
CA ALA A 285 13.58 13.12 6.38
C ALA A 285 14.96 12.45 6.22
N GLY A 286 15.41 11.80 7.28
CA GLY A 286 16.61 10.97 7.25
C GLY A 286 16.30 9.57 7.77
N TYR A 287 16.75 8.54 7.05
CA TYR A 287 16.54 7.14 7.37
C TYR A 287 17.85 6.48 7.79
N ARG A 288 17.78 5.64 8.80
CA ARG A 288 18.86 4.79 9.27
C ARG A 288 18.40 3.34 9.33
N PRO A 289 19.33 2.37 9.32
CA PRO A 289 18.94 0.97 9.48
C PRO A 289 18.32 0.76 10.87
N ASN A 290 17.39 -0.16 10.93
CA ASN A 290 16.96 -0.73 12.20
C ASN A 290 18.07 -1.66 12.73
N SER A 291 18.03 -2.05 14.00
CA SER A 291 18.98 -3.03 14.52
C SER A 291 18.53 -4.44 14.16
N LEU A 292 19.48 -5.34 13.85
CA LEU A 292 19.18 -6.75 13.54
C LEU A 292 18.32 -7.40 14.62
N THR A 293 18.63 -7.14 15.89
CA THR A 293 17.86 -7.66 17.03
C THR A 293 16.42 -7.13 17.04
N ALA A 294 16.20 -5.87 16.68
CA ALA A 294 14.86 -5.31 16.61
C ALA A 294 14.09 -5.87 15.41
N GLU A 295 14.71 -5.97 14.24
CA GLU A 295 14.11 -6.58 13.05
C GLU A 295 13.65 -8.01 13.33
N THR A 296 14.53 -8.86 13.86
CA THR A 296 14.18 -10.24 14.23
C THR A 296 13.01 -10.30 15.23
N LYS A 297 13.01 -9.44 16.27
CA LYS A 297 11.92 -9.42 17.26
C LYS A 297 10.61 -8.89 16.70
N LEU A 298 10.65 -8.08 15.66
CA LEU A 298 9.50 -7.52 14.96
C LEU A 298 9.03 -8.41 13.79
N GLY A 299 9.64 -9.57 13.61
CA GLY A 299 9.32 -10.51 12.53
C GLY A 299 9.78 -10.05 11.15
N VAL A 300 10.72 -9.11 11.07
CA VAL A 300 11.35 -8.67 9.83
C VAL A 300 12.60 -9.51 9.59
N ASP A 301 12.77 -10.07 8.39
CA ASP A 301 13.99 -10.81 8.03
C ASP A 301 15.16 -9.84 7.85
N PRO A 302 16.14 -9.80 8.76
CA PRO A 302 17.22 -8.81 8.73
C PRO A 302 18.18 -8.97 7.55
N TYR A 303 18.15 -10.11 6.85
CA TYR A 303 19.06 -10.44 5.76
C TYR A 303 18.41 -10.32 4.37
N SER A 304 17.11 -10.01 4.30
CA SER A 304 16.36 -9.98 3.02
C SER A 304 16.77 -8.84 2.10
N VAL A 305 17.32 -7.75 2.65
CA VAL A 305 17.86 -6.61 1.91
C VAL A 305 19.18 -6.16 2.52
N GLY A 306 19.96 -5.34 1.80
CA GLY A 306 21.15 -4.72 2.36
C GLY A 306 20.82 -3.72 3.47
N MET A 307 21.78 -3.48 4.36
CA MET A 307 21.63 -2.52 5.46
C MET A 307 22.04 -1.11 5.02
N ILE A 308 21.24 -0.10 5.37
CA ILE A 308 21.62 1.32 5.12
C ILE A 308 22.94 1.63 5.82
N SER A 309 23.90 2.14 5.07
CA SER A 309 25.16 2.67 5.60
C SER A 309 25.05 4.17 5.83
N GLY A 310 25.09 4.59 7.08
CA GLY A 310 24.96 6.00 7.47
C GLY A 310 23.51 6.48 7.55
N VAL A 311 23.20 7.59 6.90
CA VAL A 311 21.87 8.19 6.82
C VAL A 311 21.48 8.31 5.35
N ALA A 312 20.29 7.82 5.01
CA ALA A 312 19.68 8.01 3.70
C ALA A 312 18.73 9.23 3.76
N PRO A 313 19.09 10.37 3.14
CA PRO A 313 18.22 11.52 3.08
C PRO A 313 17.07 11.29 2.10
N TYR A 314 15.87 11.68 2.52
CA TYR A 314 14.65 11.75 1.71
C TYR A 314 14.15 13.19 1.67
N TRP A 315 13.63 13.61 0.53
CA TRP A 315 13.02 14.93 0.36
C TRP A 315 11.79 14.84 -0.53
N ARG A 316 10.84 15.76 -0.30
CA ARG A 316 9.67 15.93 -1.15
C ARG A 316 9.26 17.40 -1.23
N ILE A 317 8.88 17.84 -2.43
CA ILE A 317 8.21 19.11 -2.69
C ILE A 317 6.98 18.83 -3.55
N ALA A 318 5.85 19.47 -3.22
CA ALA A 318 4.64 19.38 -4.04
C ALA A 318 3.85 20.69 -4.02
N LEU A 319 3.14 20.95 -5.10
CA LEU A 319 2.15 22.02 -5.21
C LEU A 319 0.78 21.41 -5.41
N GLU A 320 -0.21 21.84 -4.63
CA GLU A 320 -1.60 21.35 -4.73
C GLU A 320 -2.57 22.52 -4.97
N PRO A 321 -2.58 23.18 -6.15
CA PRO A 321 -3.64 24.14 -6.48
C PRO A 321 -5.00 23.46 -6.60
N HIS A 322 -6.05 24.20 -6.20
CA HIS A 322 -7.44 23.76 -6.35
C HIS A 322 -8.33 24.89 -6.87
N TRP A 323 -9.38 24.54 -7.60
CA TRP A 323 -10.38 25.48 -8.11
C TRP A 323 -11.74 24.78 -8.26
N GLY A 324 -12.76 25.31 -7.58
CA GLY A 324 -14.06 24.63 -7.50
C GLY A 324 -13.92 23.22 -6.95
N ASP A 325 -14.37 22.22 -7.71
CA ASP A 325 -14.29 20.79 -7.35
C ASP A 325 -13.07 20.08 -7.96
N HIS A 326 -12.08 20.83 -8.44
CA HIS A 326 -10.84 20.31 -9.02
C HIS A 326 -9.68 20.47 -8.08
N TYR A 327 -8.88 19.42 -7.92
CA TYR A 327 -7.68 19.38 -7.10
C TYR A 327 -6.55 18.79 -7.93
N LEU A 328 -5.46 19.53 -8.07
CA LEU A 328 -4.28 19.11 -8.83
C LEU A 328 -3.05 19.14 -7.93
N MET A 329 -2.35 18.04 -7.77
CA MET A 329 -1.04 18.00 -7.17
C MET A 329 0.00 17.69 -8.24
N VAL A 330 1.11 18.42 -8.23
CA VAL A 330 2.35 18.13 -8.97
C VAL A 330 3.49 18.14 -7.99
N GLY A 331 4.28 17.07 -7.98
CA GLY A 331 5.34 16.90 -7.00
C GLY A 331 6.62 16.31 -7.57
N ALA A 332 7.66 16.42 -6.77
CA ALA A 332 8.92 15.72 -6.94
C ALA A 332 9.41 15.24 -5.58
N TYR A 333 10.06 14.07 -5.57
CA TYR A 333 10.67 13.52 -4.37
C TYR A 333 11.89 12.68 -4.73
N GLY A 334 12.72 12.40 -3.74
CA GLY A 334 13.88 11.56 -3.97
C GLY A 334 14.51 11.07 -2.69
N MET A 335 15.38 10.07 -2.86
CA MET A 335 16.13 9.46 -1.77
C MET A 335 17.52 9.09 -2.26
N GLN A 336 18.52 9.26 -1.40
CA GLN A 336 19.86 8.78 -1.66
C GLN A 336 20.22 7.72 -0.62
N THR A 337 20.54 6.52 -1.06
CA THR A 337 20.79 5.40 -0.16
C THR A 337 22.12 4.73 -0.49
N ARG A 338 22.86 4.37 0.54
CA ARG A 338 23.98 3.46 0.44
C ARG A 338 23.63 2.18 1.18
N LEU A 339 23.69 1.05 0.49
CA LEU A 339 23.41 -0.25 1.06
C LEU A 339 24.70 -1.05 1.20
N GLN A 340 24.94 -1.57 2.38
CA GLN A 340 25.96 -2.56 2.65
C GLN A 340 25.33 -3.94 2.51
N GLN A 341 25.88 -4.76 1.61
CA GLN A 341 25.36 -6.09 1.31
C GLN A 341 25.90 -7.13 2.28
N TRP A 342 25.12 -8.16 2.55
CA TRP A 342 25.52 -9.30 3.36
C TRP A 342 26.44 -10.24 2.59
N ASP A 343 27.46 -10.78 3.27
CA ASP A 343 28.24 -11.88 2.75
C ASP A 343 27.50 -13.21 3.02
N THR A 344 26.67 -13.61 2.07
CA THR A 344 25.85 -14.82 2.19
C THR A 344 26.65 -16.12 2.21
N SER A 345 27.97 -16.08 1.94
CA SER A 345 28.85 -17.22 2.05
C SER A 345 29.27 -17.51 3.50
N GLN A 346 29.10 -16.55 4.40
CA GLN A 346 29.48 -16.67 5.80
C GLN A 346 28.33 -17.27 6.61
N VAL A 347 28.47 -18.53 6.96
CA VAL A 347 27.49 -19.24 7.79
C VAL A 347 28.20 -19.88 8.98
N ASP A 348 27.49 -20.13 10.08
CA ASP A 348 27.97 -20.84 11.23
C ASP A 348 28.02 -22.37 10.97
N GLU A 349 28.45 -23.15 11.96
CA GLU A 349 28.52 -24.61 11.90
C GLU A 349 27.17 -25.31 11.66
N ASN A 350 26.07 -24.62 11.88
CA ASN A 350 24.71 -25.11 11.66
C ASN A 350 24.12 -24.63 10.33
N GLY A 351 24.86 -23.82 9.55
CA GLY A 351 24.42 -23.25 8.29
C GLY A 351 23.64 -21.96 8.39
N PHE A 352 23.61 -21.30 9.57
CA PHE A 352 22.95 -20.02 9.73
C PHE A 352 23.80 -18.86 9.23
N GLN A 353 23.16 -17.90 8.59
CA GLN A 353 23.78 -16.67 8.11
C GLN A 353 24.46 -15.91 9.25
N LEU A 354 25.74 -15.62 9.11
CA LEU A 354 26.46 -14.74 10.01
C LEU A 354 26.27 -13.26 9.61
N PRO A 355 26.22 -12.34 10.58
CA PRO A 355 26.07 -10.92 10.30
C PRO A 355 27.40 -10.28 9.83
N VAL A 356 27.90 -10.77 8.71
CA VAL A 356 29.12 -10.29 8.07
C VAL A 356 28.75 -9.53 6.80
N PHE A 357 29.34 -8.35 6.62
CA PHE A 357 29.12 -7.54 5.44
C PHE A 357 30.23 -7.73 4.42
N LEU A 358 29.86 -7.65 3.16
CA LEU A 358 30.80 -7.49 2.07
C LEU A 358 31.51 -6.11 2.18
N PRO A 359 32.76 -5.99 1.72
CA PRO A 359 33.44 -4.69 1.65
C PRO A 359 32.72 -3.79 0.64
N PHE A 360 32.83 -2.47 0.84
CA PHE A 360 32.17 -1.42 0.06
C PHE A 360 30.66 -1.33 0.30
N THR A 361 30.00 -0.46 -0.46
CA THR A 361 28.55 -0.23 -0.43
C THR A 361 28.07 0.02 -1.85
N ASP A 362 26.88 -0.45 -2.17
CA ASP A 362 26.16 -0.04 -3.36
C ASP A 362 25.41 1.27 -3.09
N ARG A 363 25.35 2.17 -4.05
CA ARG A 363 24.65 3.44 -3.96
C ARG A 363 23.48 3.48 -4.93
N PHE A 364 22.34 3.95 -4.42
CA PHE A 364 21.10 4.15 -5.15
C PHE A 364 20.68 5.61 -5.00
N ASP A 365 20.46 6.29 -6.12
CA ASP A 365 19.99 7.67 -6.18
C ASP A 365 18.64 7.69 -6.91
N ASP A 366 17.55 7.74 -6.14
CA ASP A 366 16.19 7.85 -6.64
C ASP A 366 15.78 9.32 -6.81
N THR A 367 15.26 9.67 -7.96
CA THR A 367 14.58 10.93 -8.24
C THR A 367 13.25 10.66 -8.92
N ALA A 368 12.19 11.23 -8.38
CA ALA A 368 10.83 10.94 -8.82
C ALA A 368 10.04 12.21 -9.08
N PHE A 369 9.11 12.11 -10.04
CA PHE A 369 8.08 13.10 -10.32
C PHE A 369 6.72 12.44 -10.22
N ASP A 370 5.77 13.12 -9.61
CA ASP A 370 4.42 12.61 -9.47
C ASP A 370 3.34 13.66 -9.69
N LEU A 371 2.15 13.16 -9.99
CA LEU A 371 0.97 13.95 -10.23
C LEU A 371 -0.25 13.24 -9.68
N GLN A 372 -1.15 13.99 -9.05
CA GLN A 372 -2.51 13.56 -8.79
C GLN A 372 -3.49 14.66 -9.23
N TYR A 373 -4.46 14.27 -10.03
CA TYR A 373 -5.62 15.12 -10.32
C TYR A 373 -6.89 14.44 -9.80
N GLN A 374 -7.71 15.20 -9.09
CA GLN A 374 -9.01 14.75 -8.61
C GLN A 374 -10.09 15.73 -9.04
N TYR A 375 -11.22 15.17 -9.48
CA TYR A 375 -12.43 15.92 -9.74
C TYR A 375 -13.60 15.32 -8.96
N ARG A 376 -14.30 16.16 -8.23
CA ARG A 376 -15.49 15.79 -7.49
C ARG A 376 -16.74 16.15 -8.27
N GLY A 377 -17.46 15.15 -8.79
CA GLY A 377 -18.80 15.33 -9.34
C GLY A 377 -19.88 15.26 -8.25
N SER A 378 -21.14 15.40 -8.63
CA SER A 378 -22.27 15.36 -7.71
C SER A 378 -22.40 14.02 -6.95
N ASN A 379 -22.04 12.91 -7.58
CA ASN A 379 -22.15 11.56 -7.03
C ASN A 379 -20.98 10.66 -7.46
N TYR A 380 -19.86 11.24 -7.86
CA TYR A 380 -18.66 10.46 -8.24
C TYR A 380 -17.38 11.24 -7.94
N TRP A 381 -16.28 10.50 -7.82
CA TRP A 381 -14.93 11.01 -7.84
C TRP A 381 -14.21 10.44 -9.05
N PHE A 382 -13.55 11.30 -9.81
CA PHE A 382 -12.55 10.91 -10.78
C PHE A 382 -11.16 11.22 -10.21
N THR A 383 -10.24 10.27 -10.30
CA THR A 383 -8.85 10.46 -9.85
C THR A 383 -7.90 9.96 -10.95
N LEU A 384 -6.93 10.79 -11.30
CA LEU A 384 -5.80 10.43 -12.17
C LEU A 384 -4.53 10.56 -11.35
N ARG A 385 -3.66 9.54 -11.36
CA ARG A 385 -2.34 9.56 -10.72
C ARG A 385 -1.28 9.14 -11.70
N SER A 386 -0.10 9.75 -11.59
CA SER A 386 1.08 9.34 -12.36
C SER A 386 2.30 9.44 -11.48
N THR A 387 3.23 8.49 -11.64
CA THR A 387 4.53 8.49 -10.96
C THR A 387 5.60 8.02 -11.93
N TYR A 388 6.69 8.75 -11.99
CA TYR A 388 7.91 8.37 -12.70
C TYR A 388 9.07 8.40 -11.72
N ILE A 389 9.84 7.33 -11.64
CA ILE A 389 11.03 7.22 -10.80
C ILE A 389 12.22 6.89 -11.70
N HIS A 390 13.29 7.66 -11.57
CA HIS A 390 14.59 7.41 -12.15
C HIS A 390 15.55 7.04 -11.04
N GLU A 391 16.12 5.84 -11.11
CA GLU A 391 17.14 5.35 -10.17
C GLU A 391 18.47 5.19 -10.90
N PHE A 392 19.49 5.84 -10.38
CA PHE A 392 20.88 5.57 -10.75
C PHE A 392 21.50 4.65 -9.70
N GLN A 393 22.07 3.53 -10.16
CA GLN A 393 22.69 2.50 -9.34
C GLN A 393 24.22 2.53 -9.57
N ARG A 394 24.98 2.70 -8.49
CA ARG A 394 26.41 2.45 -8.47
C ARG A 394 26.68 1.21 -7.62
N LEU A 395 27.11 0.15 -8.25
CA LEU A 395 27.13 -1.21 -7.72
C LEU A 395 28.55 -1.65 -7.29
N ASP A 396 29.24 -0.82 -6.48
CA ASP A 396 30.64 -1.08 -6.13
C ASP A 396 30.81 -2.43 -5.41
N THR A 397 29.92 -2.79 -4.50
CA THR A 397 29.93 -4.09 -3.81
C THR A 397 29.53 -5.21 -4.76
N THR A 398 28.37 -5.09 -5.39
CA THR A 398 27.81 -6.13 -6.27
C THR A 398 28.74 -6.43 -7.44
N PHE A 399 29.29 -5.41 -8.09
CA PHE A 399 30.21 -5.56 -9.21
C PHE A 399 31.52 -6.24 -8.79
N ASN A 400 32.15 -5.79 -7.69
CA ASN A 400 33.43 -6.37 -7.24
C ASN A 400 33.31 -7.82 -6.76
N ASN A 401 32.10 -8.25 -6.39
CA ASN A 401 31.81 -9.63 -6.01
C ASN A 401 31.21 -10.47 -7.15
N GLY A 402 31.22 -9.95 -8.38
CA GLY A 402 30.77 -10.67 -9.56
C GLY A 402 29.25 -10.84 -9.67
N GLY A 403 28.47 -10.06 -8.94
CA GLY A 403 26.99 -10.05 -8.98
C GLY A 403 26.39 -9.10 -10.03
N SER A 404 27.23 -8.33 -10.74
CA SER A 404 26.84 -7.46 -11.83
C SER A 404 27.91 -7.44 -12.91
N ALA A 405 27.51 -7.34 -14.17
CA ALA A 405 28.44 -7.14 -15.29
C ALA A 405 28.86 -5.67 -15.43
N ASN A 406 28.05 -4.76 -14.91
CA ASN A 406 28.29 -3.32 -14.98
C ASN A 406 28.60 -2.74 -13.61
N PRO A 407 29.55 -1.79 -13.48
CA PRO A 407 29.78 -1.07 -12.22
C PRO A 407 28.65 -0.08 -11.89
N SER A 408 27.79 0.24 -12.85
CA SER A 408 26.63 1.10 -12.66
C SER A 408 25.51 0.74 -13.63
N ASN A 409 24.28 0.85 -13.17
CA ASN A 409 23.05 0.62 -13.93
C ASN A 409 22.08 1.77 -13.73
N VAL A 410 21.04 1.81 -14.55
CA VAL A 410 19.90 2.73 -14.46
C VAL A 410 18.62 1.91 -14.48
N LEU A 411 17.69 2.28 -13.62
CA LEU A 411 16.34 1.71 -13.59
C LEU A 411 15.31 2.84 -13.62
N ASN A 412 14.27 2.69 -14.44
CA ASN A 412 13.19 3.65 -14.54
C ASN A 412 11.86 2.93 -14.33
N THR A 413 10.99 3.52 -13.54
CA THR A 413 9.61 3.05 -13.41
C THR A 413 8.63 4.16 -13.76
N PHE A 414 7.56 3.80 -14.44
CA PHE A 414 6.48 4.72 -14.78
C PHE A 414 5.13 4.06 -14.51
N ARG A 415 4.21 4.80 -13.89
CA ARG A 415 2.83 4.40 -13.68
C ARG A 415 1.90 5.54 -14.05
N LEU A 416 0.77 5.17 -14.65
CA LEU A 416 -0.35 6.05 -14.93
C LEU A 416 -1.63 5.31 -14.56
N GLU A 417 -2.39 5.85 -13.63
CA GLU A 417 -3.62 5.27 -13.08
C GLU A 417 -4.78 6.23 -13.29
N GLY A 418 -5.92 5.69 -13.70
CA GLY A 418 -7.21 6.39 -13.73
C GLY A 418 -8.26 5.62 -12.94
N SER A 419 -8.96 6.28 -12.02
CA SER A 419 -10.00 5.71 -11.18
C SER A 419 -11.28 6.53 -11.26
N LEU A 420 -12.42 5.86 -11.38
CA LEU A 420 -13.77 6.44 -11.31
C LEU A 420 -14.55 5.74 -10.20
N ALA A 421 -14.79 6.44 -9.10
CA ALA A 421 -15.59 5.97 -7.98
C ALA A 421 -16.99 6.61 -8.03
N TYR A 422 -18.01 5.82 -8.35
CA TYR A 422 -19.38 6.26 -8.52
C TYR A 422 -20.27 5.81 -7.34
N GLY A 423 -21.07 6.72 -6.81
CA GLY A 423 -22.04 6.49 -5.73
C GLY A 423 -21.75 7.28 -4.46
N ASN A 424 -22.76 7.55 -3.65
CA ASN A 424 -22.67 8.33 -2.40
C ASN A 424 -22.65 7.43 -1.16
N ASP A 425 -23.63 6.51 -1.04
CA ASP A 425 -23.77 5.63 0.12
C ASP A 425 -22.94 4.35 0.00
N ASN A 426 -22.78 3.88 -1.21
CA ASN A 426 -21.87 2.83 -1.61
C ASN A 426 -21.21 3.23 -2.91
N ARG A 427 -20.08 2.61 -3.25
CA ARG A 427 -19.32 2.95 -4.45
C ARG A 427 -19.02 1.74 -5.30
N VAL A 428 -19.26 1.91 -6.59
CA VAL A 428 -18.67 1.06 -7.63
C VAL A 428 -17.48 1.82 -8.17
N VAL A 429 -16.31 1.18 -8.18
CA VAL A 429 -15.04 1.79 -8.58
C VAL A 429 -14.47 1.02 -9.75
N PHE A 430 -14.20 1.72 -10.84
CA PHE A 430 -13.40 1.19 -11.93
C PHE A 430 -12.04 1.87 -11.95
N THR A 431 -10.97 1.08 -11.89
CA THR A 431 -9.59 1.58 -11.94
C THR A 431 -8.82 0.88 -13.05
N THR A 432 -8.03 1.64 -13.79
CA THR A 432 -7.06 1.11 -14.75
C THR A 432 -5.70 1.74 -14.51
N GLN A 433 -4.64 0.93 -14.61
CA GLN A 433 -3.27 1.40 -14.47
C GLN A 433 -2.42 0.82 -15.59
N TYR A 434 -1.63 1.67 -16.24
CA TYR A 434 -0.47 1.25 -17.01
C TYR A 434 0.77 1.32 -16.14
N PHE A 435 1.62 0.30 -16.22
CA PHE A 435 2.92 0.28 -15.54
C PHE A 435 4.03 -0.11 -16.52
N ASN A 436 5.22 0.45 -16.29
CA ASN A 436 6.40 0.15 -17.09
C ASN A 436 7.66 0.28 -16.22
N THR A 437 8.45 -0.78 -16.17
CA THR A 437 9.80 -0.81 -15.61
C THR A 437 10.77 -1.03 -16.75
N LYS A 438 11.85 -0.26 -16.80
CA LYS A 438 12.88 -0.34 -17.83
C LYS A 438 14.25 -0.07 -17.24
N GLY A 439 15.20 -0.97 -17.49
CA GLY A 439 16.54 -0.89 -16.93
C GLY A 439 17.67 -1.08 -17.93
N SER A 440 18.88 -0.90 -17.43
CA SER A 440 20.10 -1.21 -18.17
C SER A 440 20.16 -2.68 -18.54
N THR A 441 20.86 -3.02 -19.61
CA THR A 441 21.24 -4.41 -19.91
C THR A 441 22.42 -4.78 -19.03
N ASP A 442 22.28 -5.86 -18.25
CA ASP A 442 23.33 -6.42 -17.41
C ASP A 442 23.21 -7.94 -17.39
N SER A 443 24.21 -8.61 -17.98
CA SER A 443 24.18 -10.05 -18.24
C SER A 443 24.40 -10.94 -17.01
N ILE A 444 24.68 -10.34 -15.86
CA ILE A 444 24.84 -11.05 -14.59
C ILE A 444 23.70 -10.67 -13.65
N LEU A 445 23.51 -9.36 -13.38
CA LEU A 445 22.49 -8.87 -12.45
C LEU A 445 21.06 -9.22 -12.90
N TYR A 446 20.80 -9.15 -14.21
CA TYR A 446 19.50 -9.44 -14.79
C TYR A 446 19.49 -10.72 -15.61
N GLN A 447 20.26 -11.73 -15.17
CA GLN A 447 20.23 -13.06 -15.78
C GLN A 447 18.92 -13.78 -15.42
N LEU A 448 17.82 -13.36 -16.06
CA LEU A 448 16.48 -13.85 -15.79
C LEU A 448 16.05 -14.82 -16.90
N PRO A 449 16.10 -16.15 -16.68
CA PRO A 449 15.59 -17.11 -17.65
C PRO A 449 14.07 -17.00 -17.71
N SER A 450 13.50 -17.12 -18.91
CA SER A 450 12.05 -17.28 -19.01
C SER A 450 11.62 -18.58 -18.33
N GLN A 451 10.81 -18.45 -17.27
CA GLN A 451 10.34 -19.62 -16.51
C GLN A 451 9.42 -20.55 -17.32
N PHE A 452 8.92 -20.11 -18.47
CA PHE A 452 8.05 -20.89 -19.35
C PHE A 452 8.76 -21.41 -20.60
N ASP A 453 10.04 -21.08 -20.79
CA ASP A 453 10.85 -21.61 -21.90
C ASP A 453 11.37 -23.00 -21.53
N THR A 454 10.74 -24.04 -22.06
CA THR A 454 11.12 -25.44 -21.83
C THR A 454 12.13 -25.97 -22.87
N SER A 455 12.72 -25.09 -23.68
CA SER A 455 13.75 -25.49 -24.63
C SER A 455 15.01 -26.01 -23.91
N PRO A 456 15.84 -26.85 -24.57
CA PRO A 456 17.10 -27.32 -23.98
C PRO A 456 18.08 -26.19 -23.61
N THR A 457 17.91 -25.02 -24.23
CA THR A 457 18.69 -23.80 -23.99
C THR A 457 17.72 -22.62 -23.86
N PRO A 458 17.10 -22.44 -22.68
CA PRO A 458 16.16 -21.34 -22.47
C PRO A 458 16.81 -19.99 -22.77
N ALA A 459 16.06 -19.12 -23.40
CA ALA A 459 16.51 -17.75 -23.64
C ALA A 459 16.65 -17.02 -22.32
N VAL A 460 17.87 -16.51 -22.07
CA VAL A 460 18.17 -15.71 -20.88
C VAL A 460 17.99 -14.23 -21.22
N GLN A 461 17.16 -13.56 -20.46
CA GLN A 461 16.99 -12.13 -20.56
C GLN A 461 18.09 -11.43 -19.73
N ASN A 462 18.58 -10.32 -20.25
CA ASN A 462 19.66 -9.56 -19.61
C ASN A 462 19.21 -8.16 -19.21
N ASN A 463 17.91 -7.95 -19.09
CA ASN A 463 17.31 -6.68 -18.69
C ASN A 463 16.03 -6.93 -17.87
N PRO A 464 15.68 -6.04 -16.95
CA PRO A 464 14.52 -6.20 -16.05
C PRO A 464 13.22 -5.65 -16.63
N ASP A 465 13.18 -5.40 -17.94
CA ASP A 465 12.07 -4.69 -18.57
C ASP A 465 10.74 -5.44 -18.35
N SER A 466 9.77 -4.73 -17.75
CA SER A 466 8.43 -5.28 -17.52
C SER A 466 7.39 -4.20 -17.73
N ASN A 467 6.34 -4.49 -18.50
CA ASN A 467 5.24 -3.56 -18.66
C ASN A 467 3.91 -4.27 -18.89
N GLY A 468 2.84 -3.58 -18.58
CA GLY A 468 1.50 -4.12 -18.71
C GLY A 468 0.43 -3.18 -18.23
N MET A 469 -0.74 -3.74 -17.97
CA MET A 469 -1.90 -3.01 -17.46
C MET A 469 -2.56 -3.79 -16.32
N VAL A 470 -3.11 -3.04 -15.36
CA VAL A 470 -4.00 -3.57 -14.34
C VAL A 470 -5.37 -2.95 -14.53
N PHE A 471 -6.40 -3.77 -14.52
CA PHE A 471 -7.81 -3.36 -14.51
C PHE A 471 -8.46 -3.86 -13.23
N GLU A 472 -9.25 -3.04 -12.59
CA GLU A 472 -9.99 -3.44 -11.40
C GLU A 472 -11.41 -2.89 -11.43
N LEU A 473 -12.37 -3.76 -11.12
CA LEU A 473 -13.72 -3.38 -10.77
C LEU A 473 -13.94 -3.73 -9.30
N ALA A 474 -14.26 -2.73 -8.48
CA ALA A 474 -14.48 -2.91 -7.06
C ALA A 474 -15.83 -2.34 -6.61
N TYR A 475 -16.39 -2.95 -5.56
CA TYR A 475 -17.59 -2.48 -4.89
C TYR A 475 -17.30 -2.25 -3.41
N ILE A 476 -17.67 -1.06 -2.90
CA ILE A 476 -17.47 -0.62 -1.52
C ILE A 476 -18.85 -0.30 -0.93
N PRO A 477 -19.44 -1.21 -0.16
CA PRO A 477 -20.87 -1.12 0.22
C PRO A 477 -21.16 -0.06 1.29
N PHE A 478 -20.20 0.32 2.15
CA PHE A 478 -20.51 1.07 3.37
C PHE A 478 -19.71 2.38 3.44
N VAL A 479 -20.07 3.34 2.61
CA VAL A 479 -19.31 4.61 2.49
C VAL A 479 -19.91 5.71 3.35
N SER A 480 -21.24 5.71 3.59
CA SER A 480 -21.96 6.76 4.30
C SER A 480 -22.14 6.45 5.79
N SER A 481 -22.50 7.49 6.56
CA SER A 481 -22.86 7.34 7.98
C SER A 481 -24.20 6.64 8.21
N THR A 482 -24.99 6.43 7.18
CA THR A 482 -26.25 5.69 7.24
C THR A 482 -26.07 4.19 6.99
N ALA A 483 -24.86 3.78 6.64
CA ALA A 483 -24.55 2.39 6.40
C ALA A 483 -24.72 1.55 7.70
N PRO A 484 -25.26 0.32 7.60
CA PRO A 484 -25.63 -0.50 8.76
C PRO A 484 -24.50 -0.73 9.74
N LEU A 485 -23.30 -0.61 9.27
CA LEU A 485 -22.12 -1.05 9.99
C LEU A 485 -21.16 0.09 10.35
N TRP A 486 -21.46 1.28 9.89
CA TRP A 486 -20.73 2.47 10.32
C TRP A 486 -20.93 2.70 11.84
N PRO A 487 -19.90 3.08 12.59
CA PRO A 487 -18.52 3.36 12.24
C PRO A 487 -17.57 2.15 12.45
N TRP A 488 -18.10 0.95 12.51
CA TRP A 488 -17.36 -0.22 12.98
C TRP A 488 -16.62 -0.98 11.88
N ALA A 489 -17.10 -0.94 10.66
CA ALA A 489 -16.47 -1.73 9.61
C ALA A 489 -16.79 -1.32 8.15
N ASN A 490 -15.99 -1.75 7.13
CA ASN A 490 -16.25 -1.60 5.70
C ASN A 490 -15.68 -2.80 4.90
N ALA A 491 -16.04 -2.92 3.64
CA ALA A 491 -15.50 -3.91 2.73
C ALA A 491 -15.11 -3.28 1.39
N ARG A 492 -14.18 -3.93 0.69
CA ARG A 492 -13.93 -3.75 -0.74
C ARG A 492 -13.97 -5.12 -1.38
N ILE A 493 -14.90 -5.33 -2.29
CA ILE A 493 -15.02 -6.55 -3.09
C ILE A 493 -14.47 -6.20 -4.46
N GLY A 494 -13.41 -6.87 -4.90
CA GLY A 494 -12.71 -6.52 -6.12
C GLY A 494 -12.49 -7.70 -7.06
N LEU A 495 -12.53 -7.38 -8.34
CA LEU A 495 -12.08 -8.26 -9.42
C LEU A 495 -11.01 -7.52 -10.20
N GLN A 496 -9.80 -8.04 -10.17
CA GLN A 496 -8.61 -7.43 -10.76
C GLN A 496 -8.05 -8.35 -11.85
N TYR A 497 -7.62 -7.75 -12.96
CA TYR A 497 -6.91 -8.45 -14.02
C TYR A 497 -5.62 -7.72 -14.35
N THR A 498 -4.49 -8.43 -14.22
CA THR A 498 -3.18 -7.93 -14.61
C THR A 498 -2.78 -8.56 -15.94
N TYR A 499 -2.42 -7.73 -16.89
CA TYR A 499 -1.98 -8.11 -18.24
C TYR A 499 -0.53 -7.67 -18.43
N TYR A 500 0.33 -8.56 -18.93
CA TYR A 500 1.73 -8.31 -19.22
C TYR A 500 2.01 -8.35 -20.73
N ASN A 501 2.61 -7.26 -21.26
CA ASN A 501 3.19 -7.26 -22.62
C ASN A 501 4.65 -7.74 -22.57
N LYS A 502 5.36 -7.43 -21.48
CA LYS A 502 6.73 -7.85 -21.22
C LYS A 502 6.86 -8.17 -19.74
N PHE A 503 7.57 -9.23 -19.41
CA PHE A 503 7.81 -9.68 -18.05
C PHE A 503 9.28 -10.12 -17.91
N ASP A 504 10.05 -9.41 -17.07
CA ASP A 504 11.49 -9.64 -16.85
C ASP A 504 12.29 -9.80 -18.15
N GLY A 505 12.07 -8.91 -19.10
CA GLY A 505 12.69 -8.91 -20.41
C GLY A 505 12.01 -9.80 -21.46
N ASP A 506 11.24 -10.80 -21.05
CA ASP A 506 10.57 -11.74 -21.94
C ASP A 506 9.27 -11.14 -22.52
N THR A 507 9.12 -11.23 -23.85
CA THR A 507 7.88 -10.85 -24.56
C THR A 507 7.12 -12.06 -25.08
N THR A 508 7.78 -13.20 -25.22
CA THR A 508 7.21 -14.42 -25.82
C THR A 508 6.24 -15.09 -24.86
N PHE A 509 6.64 -15.24 -23.62
CA PHE A 509 5.85 -15.92 -22.59
C PHE A 509 5.29 -14.95 -21.53
N ALA A 510 5.47 -13.63 -21.70
CA ALA A 510 4.97 -12.62 -20.76
C ALA A 510 3.50 -12.82 -20.39
N HIS A 511 2.65 -13.15 -21.38
CA HIS A 511 1.21 -13.37 -21.19
C HIS A 511 0.87 -14.55 -20.29
N ASN A 512 1.78 -15.52 -20.08
CA ASN A 512 1.58 -16.65 -19.17
C ASN A 512 1.46 -16.19 -17.70
N ASN A 513 2.00 -15.00 -17.39
CA ASN A 513 1.93 -14.34 -16.09
C ASN A 513 0.65 -13.53 -15.90
N ASN A 514 -0.22 -13.40 -16.93
CA ASN A 514 -1.49 -12.68 -16.78
C ASN A 514 -2.29 -13.28 -15.64
N THR A 515 -2.82 -12.43 -14.77
CA THR A 515 -3.40 -12.86 -13.50
C THR A 515 -4.80 -12.29 -13.32
N LEU A 516 -5.74 -13.18 -13.04
CA LEU A 516 -7.06 -12.83 -12.51
C LEU A 516 -7.03 -12.98 -10.99
N PHE A 517 -7.39 -11.90 -10.26
CA PHE A 517 -7.47 -11.88 -8.82
C PHE A 517 -8.83 -11.38 -8.39
N ALA A 518 -9.61 -12.23 -7.73
CA ALA A 518 -10.89 -11.88 -7.12
C ALA A 518 -10.70 -11.85 -5.61
N TYR A 519 -11.13 -10.78 -4.94
CA TYR A 519 -10.87 -10.63 -3.52
C TYR A 519 -12.01 -9.96 -2.75
N LEU A 520 -12.08 -10.32 -1.47
CA LEU A 520 -12.79 -9.62 -0.44
C LEU A 520 -11.78 -9.01 0.55
N TRP A 521 -11.71 -7.71 0.59
CA TRP A 521 -10.96 -6.98 1.61
C TRP A 521 -11.96 -6.50 2.66
N PHE A 522 -11.78 -7.00 3.86
CA PHE A 522 -12.63 -6.70 5.01
C PHE A 522 -11.80 -5.99 6.07
N ALA A 523 -12.32 -4.91 6.68
CA ALA A 523 -11.65 -4.21 7.77
C ALA A 523 -12.65 -3.82 8.88
N MET A 524 -12.29 -3.96 10.15
CA MET A 524 -13.13 -3.75 11.33
C MET A 524 -12.43 -2.93 12.42
#